data_a7ae93dd8d440e65601135e3fbea9100
#
_entry.id   a7ae93dd8d440e65601135e3fbea9100
#
_cell.length_a   1.000
_cell.length_b   1.000
_cell.length_c   1.000
_cell.angle_alpha   90.00
_cell.angle_beta   90.00
_cell.angle_gamma   90.00
#
_symmetry.space_group_name_H-M   'P 1'
#
loop_
_entity.id
_entity.type
_entity.pdbx_description
1 polymer ?
#
loop_
_entity_poly.entity_id
_entity_poly.type
_entity_poly.pdbx_seq_one_letter_code
_entity_poly.pdbx_strand_id
1 'polypeptide(L)'
;MHYVSDEPAKEDIQMTTNSDPAEIPQEVYELYDAYCHGDMSRRAFFSGLSTYAVGGLTVSTLAACVMPDYAKQQTQPGEDGLYEEMLVYDSPNGAGKMEGYFVRPAGAEQTLPGIVVIHENRGLNSHIKDVTRRAAQAGYVAFAPDALYPLGGYPGNDDDGRAMQAKRDRESMVQDFMAAAEFLRGHVAVNGKVGCVGFCFGGAVSNLMAVRQPWLSAAVPFYGGWPTVEEAADVKVPLQIHLAGLDERVNSGWPVYKAALDENRAEYEAYIYPGVNHGFHNDTTSRYDEEAAQLAWARTVEFFNLHLG
;
A
#
# COMPACT_ATOMS: atom_id res chain seq x y z
N MET A 1 -60.80 53.16 -13.74
CA MET A 1 -60.96 52.09 -12.66
C MET A 1 -60.86 50.78 -13.35
N HIS A 2 -59.70 50.16 -13.38
CA HIS A 2 -59.50 48.80 -13.85
C HIS A 2 -58.86 48.04 -12.70
N TYR A 3 -59.56 47.02 -12.21
CA TYR A 3 -59.09 46.02 -11.24
C TYR A 3 -58.24 45.03 -12.01
N VAL A 4 -56.99 44.83 -11.58
CA VAL A 4 -56.13 43.75 -12.02
C VAL A 4 -56.05 42.81 -10.82
N SER A 5 -56.50 41.54 -11.01
CA SER A 5 -56.37 40.45 -10.04
C SER A 5 -54.99 39.80 -10.18
N ASP A 6 -54.15 39.91 -9.14
CA ASP A 6 -52.93 39.13 -9.00
C ASP A 6 -53.30 37.72 -8.50
N GLU A 7 -53.05 36.72 -9.35
CA GLU A 7 -52.94 35.29 -8.91
C GLU A 7 -51.45 35.02 -8.54
N PRO A 8 -51.16 34.40 -7.42
CA PRO A 8 -49.82 33.99 -7.07
C PRO A 8 -49.35 32.77 -7.90
N ALA A 9 -48.15 32.89 -8.47
CA ALA A 9 -47.46 31.81 -9.16
C ALA A 9 -47.25 30.61 -8.25
N LYS A 10 -47.61 29.43 -8.75
CA LYS A 10 -47.23 28.16 -8.12
C LYS A 10 -45.76 27.96 -8.28
N GLU A 11 -44.98 28.04 -7.18
CA GLU A 11 -43.63 27.54 -7.10
C GLU A 11 -43.62 26.03 -7.19
N ASP A 12 -43.11 25.49 -8.28
CA ASP A 12 -42.74 24.07 -8.40
C ASP A 12 -41.58 23.79 -7.45
N ILE A 13 -41.90 23.17 -6.31
CA ILE A 13 -40.89 22.59 -5.41
C ILE A 13 -40.31 21.39 -6.13
N GLN A 14 -39.17 21.59 -6.84
CA GLN A 14 -38.30 20.49 -7.22
C GLN A 14 -37.70 19.89 -5.94
N MET A 15 -38.23 18.76 -5.53
CA MET A 15 -37.56 17.88 -4.56
C MET A 15 -36.29 17.36 -5.22
N THR A 16 -35.18 18.06 -4.99
CA THR A 16 -33.84 17.47 -5.19
C THR A 16 -33.66 16.42 -4.11
N THR A 17 -33.87 15.16 -4.46
CA THR A 17 -33.39 14.04 -3.66
C THR A 17 -31.85 14.02 -3.78
N ASN A 18 -31.18 14.87 -3.01
CA ASN A 18 -29.80 14.65 -2.65
C ASN A 18 -29.79 13.47 -1.68
N SER A 19 -29.79 12.25 -2.18
CA SER A 19 -29.34 11.11 -1.41
C SER A 19 -27.83 11.25 -1.31
N ASP A 20 -27.31 11.72 -0.17
CA ASP A 20 -25.92 11.49 0.20
C ASP A 20 -25.62 10.00 -0.06
N PRO A 21 -24.50 9.67 -0.71
CA PRO A 21 -24.14 8.28 -0.88
C PRO A 21 -24.16 7.63 0.50
N ALA A 22 -24.96 6.57 0.67
CA ALA A 22 -25.12 5.90 1.96
C ALA A 22 -23.73 5.56 2.49
N GLU A 23 -23.39 6.12 3.65
CA GLU A 23 -22.11 5.91 4.30
C GLU A 23 -21.93 4.41 4.55
N ILE A 24 -20.80 3.85 4.09
CA ILE A 24 -20.54 2.41 4.27
C ILE A 24 -20.25 2.16 5.75
N PRO A 25 -21.00 1.26 6.43
CA PRO A 25 -20.74 0.94 7.82
C PRO A 25 -19.33 0.46 8.08
N GLN A 26 -18.72 0.86 9.20
CA GLN A 26 -17.35 0.47 9.55
C GLN A 26 -17.17 -1.05 9.59
N GLU A 27 -18.18 -1.79 10.00
CA GLU A 27 -18.16 -3.25 10.05
C GLU A 27 -18.01 -3.90 8.65
N VAL A 28 -18.41 -3.22 7.59
CA VAL A 28 -18.20 -3.69 6.20
C VAL A 28 -16.69 -3.63 5.86
N TYR A 29 -15.99 -2.61 6.32
CA TYR A 29 -14.53 -2.53 6.17
C TYR A 29 -13.81 -3.58 7.01
N GLU A 30 -14.29 -3.88 8.22
CA GLU A 30 -13.75 -4.93 9.08
C GLU A 30 -13.96 -6.32 8.47
N LEU A 31 -15.14 -6.61 7.91
CA LEU A 31 -15.40 -7.84 7.15
C LEU A 31 -14.47 -7.97 5.95
N TYR A 32 -14.24 -6.87 5.22
CA TYR A 32 -13.34 -6.87 4.08
C TYR A 32 -11.88 -7.06 4.52
N ASP A 33 -11.46 -6.48 5.62
CA ASP A 33 -10.12 -6.67 6.17
C ASP A 33 -9.88 -8.13 6.59
N ALA A 34 -10.80 -8.72 7.34
CA ALA A 34 -10.76 -10.15 7.70
C ALA A 34 -10.71 -11.06 6.47
N TYR A 35 -11.49 -10.73 5.43
CA TYR A 35 -11.44 -11.44 4.16
C TYR A 35 -10.09 -11.30 3.45
N CYS A 36 -9.53 -10.09 3.40
CA CYS A 36 -8.22 -9.82 2.76
C CYS A 36 -7.06 -10.52 3.46
N HIS A 37 -7.14 -10.74 4.78
CA HIS A 37 -6.08 -11.38 5.56
C HIS A 37 -6.24 -12.90 5.70
N GLY A 38 -7.32 -13.46 5.16
CA GLY A 38 -7.53 -14.92 5.17
C GLY A 38 -8.24 -15.45 6.41
N ASP A 39 -8.65 -14.56 7.33
CA ASP A 39 -9.38 -14.90 8.55
C ASP A 39 -10.84 -15.28 8.22
N MET A 40 -11.28 -14.98 7.00
CA MET A 40 -12.64 -15.21 6.52
C MET A 40 -12.63 -15.76 5.09
N SER A 41 -13.47 -16.76 4.81
CA SER A 41 -13.67 -17.24 3.44
C SER A 41 -14.49 -16.25 2.61
N ARG A 42 -14.34 -16.27 1.28
CA ARG A 42 -15.16 -15.46 0.36
C ARG A 42 -16.66 -15.65 0.61
N ARG A 43 -17.10 -16.90 0.84
CA ARG A 43 -18.52 -17.20 1.13
C ARG A 43 -18.97 -16.54 2.44
N ALA A 44 -18.16 -16.60 3.50
CA ALA A 44 -18.46 -15.98 4.78
C ALA A 44 -18.49 -14.45 4.66
N PHE A 45 -17.57 -13.85 3.90
CA PHE A 45 -17.57 -12.42 3.60
C PHE A 45 -18.88 -11.97 2.95
N PHE A 46 -19.30 -12.60 1.84
CA PHE A 46 -20.55 -12.25 1.18
C PHE A 46 -21.78 -12.52 2.06
N SER A 47 -21.74 -13.55 2.90
CA SER A 47 -22.79 -13.80 3.89
C SER A 47 -22.82 -12.70 4.97
N GLY A 48 -21.67 -12.24 5.44
CA GLY A 48 -21.57 -11.12 6.38
C GLY A 48 -22.14 -9.81 5.80
N LEU A 49 -21.79 -9.50 4.54
CA LEU A 49 -22.32 -8.31 3.84
C LEU A 49 -23.86 -8.29 3.78
N SER A 50 -24.53 -9.46 3.75
CA SER A 50 -25.98 -9.52 3.69
C SER A 50 -26.68 -8.91 4.93
N THR A 51 -25.99 -8.83 6.06
CA THR A 51 -26.48 -8.20 7.29
C THR A 51 -26.59 -6.68 7.15
N TYR A 52 -25.75 -6.09 6.29
CA TYR A 52 -25.68 -4.65 6.04
C TYR A 52 -26.39 -4.22 4.75
N ALA A 53 -26.96 -5.18 4.02
CA ALA A 53 -27.72 -4.93 2.79
C ALA A 53 -29.15 -4.43 3.12
N VAL A 54 -29.25 -3.20 3.61
CA VAL A 54 -30.49 -2.54 4.03
C VAL A 54 -30.64 -1.18 3.34
N GLY A 55 -31.84 -0.62 3.34
CA GLY A 55 -32.07 0.75 2.85
C GLY A 55 -31.75 0.98 1.38
N GLY A 56 -31.86 -0.06 0.53
CA GLY A 56 -31.53 0.01 -0.90
C GLY A 56 -30.11 -0.42 -1.27
N LEU A 57 -29.25 -0.65 -0.28
CA LEU A 57 -27.93 -1.25 -0.50
C LEU A 57 -28.09 -2.76 -0.73
N THR A 58 -27.47 -3.27 -1.80
CA THR A 58 -27.40 -4.70 -2.08
C THR A 58 -26.05 -5.27 -1.66
N VAL A 59 -25.95 -6.58 -1.46
CA VAL A 59 -24.67 -7.27 -1.20
C VAL A 59 -23.65 -6.98 -2.31
N SER A 60 -24.09 -6.96 -3.57
CA SER A 60 -23.21 -6.64 -4.71
C SER A 60 -22.74 -5.19 -4.69
N THR A 61 -23.58 -4.24 -4.29
CA THR A 61 -23.19 -2.84 -4.15
C THR A 61 -22.16 -2.68 -3.04
N LEU A 62 -22.40 -3.26 -1.86
CA LEU A 62 -21.44 -3.22 -0.74
C LEU A 62 -20.12 -3.87 -1.12
N ALA A 63 -20.14 -5.03 -1.79
CA ALA A 63 -18.93 -5.68 -2.27
C ALA A 63 -18.17 -4.79 -3.27
N ALA A 64 -18.86 -4.20 -4.24
CA ALA A 64 -18.24 -3.30 -5.23
C ALA A 64 -17.61 -2.06 -4.57
N CYS A 65 -18.21 -1.57 -3.48
CA CYS A 65 -17.67 -0.42 -2.76
C CYS A 65 -16.32 -0.73 -2.07
N VAL A 66 -16.09 -1.95 -1.58
CA VAL A 66 -14.86 -2.27 -0.83
C VAL A 66 -13.81 -2.99 -1.66
N MET A 67 -14.18 -3.54 -2.82
CA MET A 67 -13.21 -4.18 -3.74
C MET A 67 -12.41 -3.12 -4.54
N PRO A 68 -11.16 -3.41 -4.91
CA PRO A 68 -10.34 -2.47 -5.68
C PRO A 68 -10.92 -2.12 -7.06
N ASP A 69 -10.84 -0.85 -7.39
CA ASP A 69 -11.10 -0.31 -8.74
C ASP A 69 -9.78 0.22 -9.32
N TYR A 70 -9.08 -0.61 -10.06
CA TYR A 70 -7.78 -0.27 -10.64
C TYR A 70 -7.83 0.80 -11.76
N ALA A 71 -9.01 1.28 -12.14
CA ALA A 71 -9.13 2.45 -13.02
C ALA A 71 -8.79 3.78 -12.29
N LYS A 72 -8.75 3.78 -10.95
CA LYS A 72 -8.48 4.96 -10.11
C LYS A 72 -6.99 5.24 -9.86
N GLN A 73 -6.07 4.62 -10.58
CA GLN A 73 -4.64 4.89 -10.47
C GLN A 73 -4.33 6.36 -10.75
N GLN A 74 -3.36 6.94 -10.05
CA GLN A 74 -2.93 8.33 -10.23
C GLN A 74 -2.02 8.50 -11.45
N THR A 75 -1.27 7.46 -11.82
CA THR A 75 -0.37 7.43 -12.99
C THR A 75 -0.75 6.29 -13.92
N GLN A 76 -0.37 6.40 -15.19
CA GLN A 76 -0.65 5.38 -16.20
C GLN A 76 0.64 4.77 -16.75
N PRO A 77 0.65 3.50 -17.19
CA PRO A 77 1.79 2.91 -17.92
C PRO A 77 2.14 3.71 -19.17
N GLY A 78 3.45 3.92 -19.41
CA GLY A 78 3.93 4.67 -20.56
C GLY A 78 3.79 6.20 -20.42
N GLU A 79 3.65 6.70 -19.20
CA GLU A 79 3.55 8.14 -18.94
C GLU A 79 4.84 8.87 -19.32
N ASP A 80 4.68 10.04 -19.93
CA ASP A 80 5.81 10.87 -20.37
C ASP A 80 6.76 11.19 -19.19
N GLY A 81 8.05 11.12 -19.45
CA GLY A 81 9.08 11.40 -18.45
C GLY A 81 9.51 10.22 -17.59
N LEU A 82 8.94 9.03 -17.81
CA LEU A 82 9.35 7.79 -17.14
C LEU A 82 9.90 6.77 -18.14
N TYR A 83 10.88 5.98 -17.69
CA TYR A 83 11.35 4.77 -18.34
C TYR A 83 10.93 3.57 -17.50
N GLU A 84 10.27 2.60 -18.11
CA GLU A 84 9.63 1.46 -17.45
C GLU A 84 10.05 0.15 -18.11
N GLU A 85 10.41 -0.85 -17.32
CA GLU A 85 10.67 -2.22 -17.82
C GLU A 85 10.46 -3.27 -16.74
N MET A 86 10.33 -4.54 -17.16
CA MET A 86 10.39 -5.68 -16.24
C MET A 86 11.81 -6.22 -16.23
N LEU A 87 12.42 -6.35 -15.05
CA LEU A 87 13.78 -6.85 -14.88
C LEU A 87 13.80 -8.14 -14.06
N VAL A 88 14.60 -9.10 -14.54
CA VAL A 88 14.85 -10.37 -13.82
C VAL A 88 16.10 -10.22 -12.96
N TYR A 89 16.05 -10.74 -11.74
CA TYR A 89 17.15 -10.75 -10.80
C TYR A 89 17.29 -12.11 -10.10
N ASP A 90 18.45 -12.34 -9.49
CA ASP A 90 18.74 -13.55 -8.73
C ASP A 90 18.38 -13.38 -7.26
N SER A 91 17.67 -14.38 -6.71
CA SER A 91 17.33 -14.50 -5.28
C SER A 91 17.79 -15.87 -4.77
N PRO A 92 19.11 -16.05 -4.54
CA PRO A 92 19.67 -17.36 -4.24
C PRO A 92 19.20 -17.97 -2.92
N ASN A 93 18.80 -17.14 -1.95
CA ASN A 93 18.25 -17.56 -0.66
C ASN A 93 16.72 -17.60 -0.63
N GLY A 94 16.08 -17.17 -1.71
CA GLY A 94 14.62 -17.17 -1.91
C GLY A 94 14.22 -18.17 -3.00
N ALA A 95 13.50 -17.71 -4.01
CA ALA A 95 12.95 -18.57 -5.07
C ALA A 95 13.89 -18.78 -6.27
N GLY A 96 15.12 -18.32 -6.24
CA GLY A 96 16.09 -18.44 -7.32
C GLY A 96 16.00 -17.29 -8.33
N LYS A 97 15.19 -17.40 -9.35
CA LYS A 97 14.93 -16.30 -10.31
C LYS A 97 13.65 -15.57 -9.96
N MET A 98 13.75 -14.26 -9.91
CA MET A 98 12.64 -13.36 -9.63
C MET A 98 12.55 -12.27 -10.70
N GLU A 99 11.38 -11.63 -10.80
CA GLU A 99 11.14 -10.50 -11.69
C GLU A 99 10.50 -9.36 -10.91
N GLY A 100 10.75 -8.13 -11.34
CA GLY A 100 10.14 -6.94 -10.77
C GLY A 100 9.96 -5.83 -11.81
N TYR A 101 9.08 -4.91 -11.49
CA TYR A 101 8.81 -3.73 -12.29
C TYR A 101 9.77 -2.60 -11.91
N PHE A 102 10.57 -2.19 -12.88
CA PHE A 102 11.60 -1.15 -12.76
C PHE A 102 11.10 0.14 -13.41
N VAL A 103 11.21 1.24 -12.68
CA VAL A 103 10.85 2.57 -13.19
C VAL A 103 11.90 3.58 -12.77
N ARG A 104 12.26 4.50 -13.67
CA ARG A 104 13.12 5.63 -13.37
C ARG A 104 12.73 6.87 -14.18
N PRO A 105 13.12 8.08 -13.77
CA PRO A 105 13.02 9.25 -14.62
C PRO A 105 13.70 9.04 -15.97
N ALA A 106 12.99 9.32 -17.07
CA ALA A 106 13.57 9.24 -18.40
C ALA A 106 14.62 10.36 -18.60
N GLY A 107 15.69 10.03 -19.30
CA GLY A 107 16.76 11.02 -19.57
C GLY A 107 17.60 11.44 -18.37
N ALA A 108 17.48 10.80 -17.20
CA ALA A 108 18.38 11.05 -16.09
C ALA A 108 19.81 10.66 -16.46
N GLU A 109 20.70 11.65 -16.52
CA GLU A 109 22.13 11.45 -16.85
C GLU A 109 22.95 11.01 -15.64
N GLN A 110 22.47 11.30 -14.42
CA GLN A 110 23.13 10.95 -13.17
C GLN A 110 22.50 9.71 -12.53
N THR A 111 23.26 9.03 -11.68
CA THR A 111 22.73 7.99 -10.81
C THR A 111 21.84 8.61 -9.73
N LEU A 112 20.73 7.94 -9.41
CA LEU A 112 19.73 8.38 -8.43
C LEU A 112 19.69 7.37 -7.27
N PRO A 113 19.14 7.74 -6.10
CA PRO A 113 18.88 6.76 -5.04
C PRO A 113 17.79 5.77 -5.47
N GLY A 114 17.87 4.54 -4.94
CA GLY A 114 16.94 3.46 -5.24
C GLY A 114 15.87 3.29 -4.17
N ILE A 115 14.64 2.93 -4.58
CA ILE A 115 13.54 2.56 -3.68
C ILE A 115 12.98 1.20 -4.09
N VAL A 116 12.99 0.24 -3.17
CA VAL A 116 12.22 -1.00 -3.32
C VAL A 116 10.79 -0.76 -2.84
N VAL A 117 9.82 -0.97 -3.74
CA VAL A 117 8.39 -0.85 -3.42
C VAL A 117 7.82 -2.25 -3.20
N ILE A 118 7.34 -2.54 -2.00
CA ILE A 118 6.93 -3.88 -1.58
C ILE A 118 5.41 -3.94 -1.53
N HIS A 119 4.84 -4.84 -2.34
CA HIS A 119 3.40 -4.98 -2.53
C HIS A 119 2.67 -5.56 -1.30
N GLU A 120 1.36 -5.41 -1.30
CA GLU A 120 0.45 -6.01 -0.35
C GLU A 120 0.41 -7.56 -0.50
N ASN A 121 -0.54 -8.23 0.14
CA ASN A 121 -0.70 -9.70 0.10
C ASN A 121 -1.35 -10.25 -1.18
N ARG A 122 -1.20 -9.57 -2.32
CA ARG A 122 -1.89 -9.88 -3.58
C ARG A 122 -0.96 -9.97 -4.80
N GLY A 123 0.35 -9.74 -4.60
CA GLY A 123 1.32 -9.66 -5.68
C GLY A 123 1.43 -8.27 -6.30
N LEU A 124 2.18 -8.17 -7.38
CA LEU A 124 2.48 -6.94 -8.10
C LEU A 124 1.29 -6.51 -8.97
N ASN A 125 0.25 -5.97 -8.35
CA ASN A 125 -0.93 -5.46 -9.02
C ASN A 125 -0.74 -4.03 -9.59
N SER A 126 -1.76 -3.51 -10.24
CA SER A 126 -1.71 -2.20 -10.89
C SER A 126 -1.50 -1.05 -9.91
N HIS A 127 -2.04 -1.12 -8.68
CA HIS A 127 -1.82 -0.10 -7.65
C HIS A 127 -0.33 0.00 -7.26
N ILE A 128 0.34 -1.13 -7.04
CA ILE A 128 1.77 -1.13 -6.68
C ILE A 128 2.64 -0.63 -7.84
N LYS A 129 2.28 -0.96 -9.08
CA LYS A 129 2.94 -0.37 -10.26
C LYS A 129 2.76 1.15 -10.33
N ASP A 130 1.57 1.65 -9.96
CA ASP A 130 1.30 3.08 -9.84
C ASP A 130 2.17 3.75 -8.76
N VAL A 131 2.24 3.17 -7.55
CA VAL A 131 3.12 3.68 -6.48
C VAL A 131 4.59 3.68 -6.93
N THR A 132 5.02 2.67 -7.70
CA THR A 132 6.39 2.60 -8.24
C THR A 132 6.66 3.75 -9.21
N ARG A 133 5.72 4.08 -10.09
CA ARG A 133 5.83 5.26 -10.98
C ARG A 133 5.87 6.56 -10.18
N ARG A 134 5.02 6.71 -9.15
CA ARG A 134 5.04 7.89 -8.26
C ARG A 134 6.38 8.05 -7.53
N ALA A 135 7.01 6.95 -7.10
CA ALA A 135 8.36 7.02 -6.53
C ALA A 135 9.39 7.49 -7.57
N ALA A 136 9.28 7.04 -8.82
CA ALA A 136 10.15 7.52 -9.89
C ALA A 136 9.88 9.00 -10.25
N GLN A 137 8.64 9.46 -10.26
CA GLN A 137 8.29 10.88 -10.42
C GLN A 137 8.86 11.76 -9.30
N ALA A 138 9.01 11.20 -8.09
CA ALA A 138 9.67 11.87 -6.97
C ALA A 138 11.21 11.90 -7.07
N GLY A 139 11.80 11.35 -8.15
CA GLY A 139 13.22 11.44 -8.43
C GLY A 139 14.04 10.21 -8.06
N TYR A 140 13.41 9.07 -7.80
CA TYR A 140 14.11 7.82 -7.45
C TYR A 140 14.18 6.83 -8.61
N VAL A 141 15.10 5.87 -8.53
CA VAL A 141 15.01 4.61 -9.28
C VAL A 141 14.16 3.67 -8.44
N ALA A 142 12.95 3.36 -8.89
CA ALA A 142 12.01 2.53 -8.16
C ALA A 142 11.95 1.11 -8.74
N PHE A 143 11.88 0.11 -7.85
CA PHE A 143 11.80 -1.29 -8.24
C PHE A 143 10.78 -2.03 -7.37
N ALA A 144 9.77 -2.62 -8.00
CA ALA A 144 8.73 -3.39 -7.32
C ALA A 144 8.83 -4.87 -7.71
N PRO A 145 9.43 -5.73 -6.86
CA PRO A 145 9.48 -7.17 -7.10
C PRO A 145 8.10 -7.82 -7.06
N ASP A 146 7.90 -8.85 -7.90
CA ASP A 146 6.68 -9.66 -7.85
C ASP A 146 6.91 -10.98 -7.09
N ALA A 147 6.46 -11.05 -5.84
CA ALA A 147 6.55 -12.27 -5.06
C ALA A 147 5.78 -13.46 -5.69
N LEU A 148 4.91 -13.22 -6.64
CA LEU A 148 4.18 -14.27 -7.37
C LEU A 148 4.90 -14.76 -8.62
N TYR A 149 6.00 -14.14 -9.03
CA TYR A 149 6.74 -14.53 -10.24
C TYR A 149 7.02 -16.03 -10.35
N PRO A 150 7.48 -16.75 -9.29
CA PRO A 150 7.70 -18.20 -9.35
C PRO A 150 6.45 -19.05 -9.60
N LEU A 151 5.27 -18.44 -9.46
CA LEU A 151 3.96 -19.06 -9.70
C LEU A 151 3.30 -18.54 -10.98
N GLY A 152 4.01 -17.77 -11.81
CA GLY A 152 3.51 -17.20 -13.06
C GLY A 152 3.14 -15.70 -12.98
N GLY A 153 3.43 -15.04 -11.87
CA GLY A 153 3.18 -13.61 -11.67
C GLY A 153 1.74 -13.29 -11.21
N TYR A 154 1.42 -12.00 -11.12
CA TYR A 154 0.09 -11.55 -10.72
C TYR A 154 -1.00 -12.04 -11.69
N PRO A 155 -2.03 -12.76 -11.22
CA PRO A 155 -3.00 -13.46 -12.09
C PRO A 155 -4.09 -12.55 -12.70
N GLY A 156 -4.04 -11.23 -12.45
CA GLY A 156 -5.02 -10.27 -12.96
C GLY A 156 -6.24 -10.07 -12.07
N ASN A 157 -6.31 -10.74 -10.92
CA ASN A 157 -7.30 -10.48 -9.88
C ASN A 157 -6.73 -10.76 -8.47
N ASP A 158 -7.23 -10.04 -7.49
CA ASP A 158 -6.68 -10.05 -6.13
C ASP A 158 -6.99 -11.34 -5.36
N ASP A 159 -8.12 -11.99 -5.61
CA ASP A 159 -8.49 -13.21 -4.91
C ASP A 159 -7.53 -14.36 -5.26
N ASP A 160 -7.24 -14.52 -6.54
CA ASP A 160 -6.27 -15.51 -7.00
C ASP A 160 -4.85 -15.09 -6.60
N GLY A 161 -4.50 -13.80 -6.68
CA GLY A 161 -3.22 -13.28 -6.22
C GLY A 161 -2.95 -13.62 -4.76
N ARG A 162 -3.92 -13.37 -3.88
CA ARG A 162 -3.85 -13.72 -2.47
C ARG A 162 -3.73 -15.24 -2.25
N ALA A 163 -4.54 -16.03 -2.97
CA ALA A 163 -4.49 -17.48 -2.88
C ALA A 163 -3.15 -18.06 -3.38
N MET A 164 -2.53 -17.42 -4.37
CA MET A 164 -1.19 -17.77 -4.84
C MET A 164 -0.13 -17.38 -3.80
N GLN A 165 -0.19 -16.16 -3.25
CA GLN A 165 0.78 -15.70 -2.24
C GLN A 165 0.75 -16.56 -0.98
N ALA A 166 -0.43 -17.00 -0.54
CA ALA A 166 -0.59 -17.92 0.60
C ALA A 166 0.08 -19.30 0.40
N LYS A 167 0.41 -19.68 -0.85
CA LYS A 167 1.15 -20.92 -1.16
C LYS A 167 2.67 -20.73 -1.10
N ARG A 168 3.14 -19.48 -1.05
CA ARG A 168 4.55 -19.17 -0.95
C ARG A 168 5.02 -19.26 0.51
N ASP A 169 6.20 -19.76 0.70
CA ASP A 169 6.89 -19.66 1.99
C ASP A 169 7.21 -18.22 2.32
N ARG A 170 6.83 -17.76 3.51
CA ARG A 170 6.97 -16.36 3.92
C ARG A 170 8.43 -15.91 3.99
N GLU A 171 9.30 -16.76 4.55
CA GLU A 171 10.72 -16.44 4.68
C GLU A 171 11.38 -16.35 3.30
N SER A 172 11.06 -17.27 2.39
CA SER A 172 11.51 -17.21 1.00
C SER A 172 11.10 -15.90 0.32
N MET A 173 9.87 -15.42 0.54
CA MET A 173 9.43 -14.12 -0.01
C MET A 173 10.23 -12.95 0.60
N VAL A 174 10.52 -12.96 1.90
CA VAL A 174 11.36 -11.93 2.53
C VAL A 174 12.75 -11.92 1.89
N GLN A 175 13.34 -13.09 1.66
CA GLN A 175 14.65 -13.22 0.98
C GLN A 175 14.61 -12.68 -0.46
N ASP A 176 13.49 -12.86 -1.18
CA ASP A 176 13.31 -12.32 -2.52
C ASP A 176 13.34 -10.77 -2.52
N PHE A 177 12.67 -10.12 -1.57
CA PHE A 177 12.70 -8.65 -1.45
C PHE A 177 14.07 -8.13 -0.97
N MET A 178 14.73 -8.85 -0.09
CA MET A 178 16.11 -8.51 0.32
C MET A 178 17.08 -8.61 -0.87
N ALA A 179 16.96 -9.65 -1.69
CA ALA A 179 17.75 -9.82 -2.90
C ALA A 179 17.45 -8.72 -3.94
N ALA A 180 16.19 -8.29 -4.03
CA ALA A 180 15.80 -7.16 -4.89
C ALA A 180 16.47 -5.84 -4.47
N ALA A 181 16.60 -5.60 -3.17
CA ALA A 181 17.32 -4.42 -2.68
C ALA A 181 18.82 -4.48 -3.02
N GLU A 182 19.46 -5.64 -2.89
CA GLU A 182 20.86 -5.83 -3.33
C GLU A 182 21.02 -5.67 -4.84
N PHE A 183 20.10 -6.23 -5.63
CA PHE A 183 20.07 -6.05 -7.08
C PHE A 183 19.97 -4.56 -7.44
N LEU A 184 19.02 -3.84 -6.82
CA LEU A 184 18.81 -2.42 -7.07
C LEU A 184 20.05 -1.60 -6.68
N ARG A 185 20.69 -1.91 -5.53
CA ARG A 185 21.91 -1.26 -5.06
C ARG A 185 23.05 -1.36 -6.05
N GLY A 186 23.17 -2.52 -6.73
CA GLY A 186 24.20 -2.75 -7.75
C GLY A 186 23.85 -2.26 -9.15
N HIS A 187 22.64 -1.75 -9.37
CA HIS A 187 22.17 -1.34 -10.68
C HIS A 187 22.85 -0.05 -11.15
N VAL A 188 23.23 0.02 -12.43
CA VAL A 188 24.01 1.14 -13.02
C VAL A 188 23.34 2.51 -12.90
N ALA A 189 22.02 2.56 -12.78
CA ALA A 189 21.26 3.80 -12.60
C ALA A 189 21.20 4.27 -11.12
N VAL A 190 21.66 3.44 -10.17
CA VAL A 190 21.54 3.71 -8.72
C VAL A 190 22.88 4.17 -8.14
N ASN A 191 22.83 5.17 -7.26
CA ASN A 191 24.02 5.75 -6.62
C ASN A 191 24.55 4.92 -5.43
N GLY A 192 24.00 3.71 -5.21
CA GLY A 192 24.36 2.80 -4.11
C GLY A 192 23.58 3.01 -2.83
N LYS A 193 22.79 4.10 -2.70
CA LYS A 193 21.86 4.30 -1.58
C LYS A 193 20.49 3.71 -1.94
N VAL A 194 19.96 2.86 -1.08
CA VAL A 194 18.65 2.20 -1.30
C VAL A 194 17.82 2.26 -0.03
N GLY A 195 16.55 2.63 -0.20
CA GLY A 195 15.51 2.50 0.81
C GLY A 195 14.43 1.51 0.39
N CYS A 196 13.51 1.23 1.29
CA CYS A 196 12.31 0.46 0.96
C CYS A 196 11.04 1.08 1.53
N VAL A 197 9.94 0.96 0.79
CA VAL A 197 8.59 1.27 1.24
C VAL A 197 7.70 0.06 1.00
N GLY A 198 6.87 -0.29 1.95
CA GLY A 198 6.00 -1.45 1.81
C GLY A 198 4.66 -1.26 2.48
N PHE A 199 3.64 -1.92 1.93
CA PHE A 199 2.25 -1.75 2.30
C PHE A 199 1.67 -3.07 2.82
N CYS A 200 0.99 -3.07 3.97
CA CYS A 200 0.39 -4.26 4.56
C CYS A 200 1.42 -5.39 4.78
N PHE A 201 1.34 -6.50 4.03
CA PHE A 201 2.39 -7.53 4.00
C PHE A 201 3.76 -6.91 3.70
N GLY A 202 3.84 -6.02 2.72
CA GLY A 202 5.06 -5.30 2.37
C GLY A 202 5.55 -4.39 3.49
N GLY A 203 4.67 -3.83 4.31
CA GLY A 203 5.05 -3.08 5.50
C GLY A 203 5.73 -3.97 6.54
N ALA A 204 5.23 -5.19 6.75
CA ALA A 204 5.90 -6.18 7.60
C ALA A 204 7.27 -6.59 7.03
N VAL A 205 7.38 -6.75 5.71
CA VAL A 205 8.67 -7.02 5.05
C VAL A 205 9.63 -5.84 5.20
N SER A 206 9.16 -4.60 5.05
CA SER A 206 10.01 -3.39 5.27
C SER A 206 10.58 -3.34 6.68
N ASN A 207 9.78 -3.67 7.70
CA ASN A 207 10.26 -3.81 9.08
C ASN A 207 11.35 -4.88 9.19
N LEU A 208 11.18 -6.06 8.58
CA LEU A 208 12.17 -7.14 8.61
C LEU A 208 13.44 -6.77 7.82
N MET A 209 13.33 -6.03 6.73
CA MET A 209 14.49 -5.55 5.97
C MET A 209 15.30 -4.54 6.80
N ALA A 210 14.65 -3.67 7.58
CA ALA A 210 15.34 -2.76 8.50
C ALA A 210 16.14 -3.50 9.59
N VAL A 211 15.69 -4.68 10.01
CA VAL A 211 16.42 -5.56 10.93
C VAL A 211 17.60 -6.25 10.23
N ARG A 212 17.34 -6.86 9.07
CA ARG A 212 18.22 -7.85 8.45
C ARG A 212 19.18 -7.29 7.41
N GLN A 213 18.96 -6.05 6.96
CA GLN A 213 19.81 -5.36 5.98
C GLN A 213 20.31 -4.01 6.53
N PRO A 214 21.26 -4.01 7.47
CA PRO A 214 21.72 -2.79 8.16
C PRO A 214 22.40 -1.77 7.25
N TRP A 215 22.63 -2.11 5.98
CA TRP A 215 23.16 -1.21 4.96
C TRP A 215 22.06 -0.41 4.22
N LEU A 216 20.78 -0.73 4.40
CA LEU A 216 19.70 0.10 3.88
C LEU A 216 19.79 1.51 4.45
N SER A 217 19.49 2.50 3.61
CA SER A 217 19.52 3.90 4.03
C SER A 217 18.28 4.32 4.79
N ALA A 218 17.12 3.72 4.50
CA ALA A 218 15.84 4.00 5.16
C ALA A 218 14.81 2.89 4.89
N ALA A 219 13.85 2.71 5.80
CA ALA A 219 12.71 1.82 5.59
C ALA A 219 11.40 2.49 6.05
N VAL A 220 10.36 2.37 5.21
CA VAL A 220 9.06 3.01 5.44
C VAL A 220 7.94 1.96 5.40
N PRO A 221 7.60 1.34 6.54
CA PRO A 221 6.47 0.44 6.65
C PRO A 221 5.13 1.17 6.80
N PHE A 222 4.16 0.87 5.92
CA PHE A 222 2.77 1.29 6.03
C PHE A 222 1.92 0.13 6.58
N TYR A 223 1.23 0.35 7.67
CA TYR A 223 0.26 -0.57 8.32
C TYR A 223 0.70 -2.05 8.26
N GLY A 224 1.98 -2.30 8.51
CA GLY A 224 2.59 -3.64 8.48
C GLY A 224 2.69 -4.27 9.85
N GLY A 225 2.78 -5.61 9.87
CA GLY A 225 3.08 -6.37 11.08
C GLY A 225 4.51 -6.11 11.59
N TRP A 226 4.77 -6.53 12.80
CA TRP A 226 5.99 -6.25 13.55
C TRP A 226 6.98 -7.42 13.53
N PRO A 227 8.31 -7.15 13.58
CA PRO A 227 9.31 -8.12 13.99
C PRO A 227 9.09 -8.57 15.43
N THR A 228 9.76 -9.64 15.83
CA THR A 228 9.79 -10.03 17.26
C THR A 228 10.55 -8.97 18.08
N VAL A 229 10.38 -9.00 19.41
CA VAL A 229 11.10 -8.07 20.32
C VAL A 229 12.62 -8.30 20.19
N GLU A 230 13.03 -9.55 20.06
CA GLU A 230 14.43 -9.91 19.88
C GLU A 230 15.00 -9.35 18.57
N GLU A 231 14.23 -9.47 17.46
CA GLU A 231 14.62 -8.91 16.18
C GLU A 231 14.66 -7.37 16.20
N ALA A 232 13.74 -6.74 16.94
CA ALA A 232 13.70 -5.27 17.05
C ALA A 232 14.98 -4.68 17.66
N ALA A 233 15.71 -5.44 18.45
CA ALA A 233 17.01 -5.05 19.01
C ALA A 233 18.09 -4.83 17.94
N ASP A 234 17.93 -5.42 16.77
CA ASP A 234 18.89 -5.35 15.68
C ASP A 234 18.57 -4.25 14.65
N VAL A 235 17.50 -3.48 14.85
CA VAL A 235 17.16 -2.35 13.98
C VAL A 235 18.27 -1.29 14.04
N LYS A 236 18.91 -1.03 12.89
CA LYS A 236 19.96 -0.02 12.71
C LYS A 236 19.61 0.99 11.60
N VAL A 237 18.57 0.69 10.85
CA VAL A 237 18.11 1.49 9.71
C VAL A 237 17.09 2.50 10.21
N PRO A 238 17.17 3.78 9.81
CA PRO A 238 16.13 4.76 10.10
C PRO A 238 14.77 4.28 9.62
N LEU A 239 13.75 4.40 10.49
CA LEU A 239 12.38 3.96 10.23
C LEU A 239 11.41 5.14 10.21
N GLN A 240 10.51 5.18 9.22
CA GLN A 240 9.32 6.02 9.28
C GLN A 240 8.07 5.16 9.17
N ILE A 241 7.31 5.04 10.26
CA ILE A 241 6.20 4.09 10.43
C ILE A 241 4.88 4.81 10.26
N HIS A 242 4.00 4.31 9.36
CA HIS A 242 2.68 4.85 9.11
C HIS A 242 1.59 3.86 9.57
N LEU A 243 0.74 4.28 10.51
CA LEU A 243 -0.30 3.47 11.13
C LEU A 243 -1.69 4.04 10.86
N ALA A 244 -2.63 3.19 10.52
CA ALA A 244 -4.04 3.54 10.40
C ALA A 244 -4.70 3.53 11.78
N GLY A 245 -5.39 4.60 12.17
CA GLY A 245 -5.94 4.74 13.51
C GLY A 245 -7.00 3.71 13.89
N LEU A 246 -7.74 3.19 12.89
CA LEU A 246 -8.78 2.17 13.07
C LEU A 246 -8.26 0.72 12.88
N ASP A 247 -6.97 0.51 12.61
CA ASP A 247 -6.38 -0.82 12.42
C ASP A 247 -5.95 -1.43 13.77
N GLU A 248 -6.91 -1.93 14.55
CA GLU A 248 -6.63 -2.54 15.85
C GLU A 248 -5.70 -3.76 15.73
N ARG A 249 -5.83 -4.53 14.64
CA ARG A 249 -5.03 -5.74 14.38
C ARG A 249 -3.52 -5.43 14.32
N VAL A 250 -3.12 -4.37 13.66
CA VAL A 250 -1.72 -3.94 13.59
C VAL A 250 -1.36 -3.14 14.84
N ASN A 251 -2.21 -2.19 15.25
CA ASN A 251 -1.90 -1.25 16.32
C ASN A 251 -1.74 -1.92 17.70
N SER A 252 -2.39 -3.07 17.94
CA SER A 252 -2.24 -3.82 19.20
C SER A 252 -0.78 -4.23 19.50
N GLY A 253 0.05 -4.45 18.47
CA GLY A 253 1.46 -4.78 18.62
C GLY A 253 2.40 -3.56 18.73
N TRP A 254 1.92 -2.37 18.38
CA TRP A 254 2.74 -1.16 18.35
C TRP A 254 3.39 -0.81 19.70
N PRO A 255 2.70 -0.83 20.86
CA PRO A 255 3.33 -0.49 22.13
C PRO A 255 4.54 -1.36 22.48
N VAL A 256 4.49 -2.64 22.13
CA VAL A 256 5.58 -3.60 22.39
C VAL A 256 6.76 -3.32 21.45
N TYR A 257 6.50 -3.14 20.15
CA TYR A 257 7.54 -2.80 19.18
C TYR A 257 8.19 -1.45 19.47
N LYS A 258 7.37 -0.45 19.80
CA LYS A 258 7.86 0.87 20.21
C LYS A 258 8.81 0.80 21.41
N ALA A 259 8.42 0.05 22.45
CA ALA A 259 9.27 -0.12 23.64
C ALA A 259 10.63 -0.76 23.29
N ALA A 260 10.65 -1.74 22.39
CA ALA A 260 11.89 -2.37 21.91
C ALA A 260 12.76 -1.39 21.11
N LEU A 261 12.17 -0.57 20.24
CA LEU A 261 12.89 0.48 19.50
C LEU A 261 13.49 1.52 20.44
N ASP A 262 12.72 1.98 21.43
CA ASP A 262 13.16 2.97 22.44
C ASP A 262 14.34 2.42 23.29
N GLU A 263 14.23 1.17 23.77
CA GLU A 263 15.27 0.50 24.56
C GLU A 263 16.59 0.40 23.79
N ASN A 264 16.50 0.10 22.48
CA ASN A 264 17.65 -0.05 21.61
C ASN A 264 18.11 1.25 20.95
N ARG A 265 17.46 2.38 21.27
CA ARG A 265 17.77 3.69 20.73
C ARG A 265 17.77 3.72 19.20
N ALA A 266 16.83 2.98 18.60
CA ALA A 266 16.65 3.00 17.17
C ALA A 266 16.20 4.39 16.71
N GLU A 267 16.64 4.82 15.55
CA GLU A 267 16.18 6.04 14.91
C GLU A 267 14.84 5.76 14.21
N TYR A 268 13.74 6.37 14.70
CA TYR A 268 12.44 6.19 14.08
C TYR A 268 11.51 7.39 14.28
N GLU A 269 10.58 7.52 13.34
CA GLU A 269 9.39 8.37 13.41
C GLU A 269 8.15 7.48 13.25
N ALA A 270 7.07 7.78 13.97
CA ALA A 270 5.83 7.04 13.83
C ALA A 270 4.62 7.98 13.79
N TYR A 271 3.75 7.76 12.79
CA TYR A 271 2.55 8.55 12.57
C TYR A 271 1.33 7.66 12.61
N ILE A 272 0.38 8.02 13.49
CA ILE A 272 -0.94 7.37 13.54
C ILE A 272 -1.95 8.34 12.94
N TYR A 273 -2.63 7.92 11.87
CA TYR A 273 -3.64 8.70 11.17
C TYR A 273 -5.02 8.40 11.77
N PRO A 274 -5.63 9.36 12.50
CA PRO A 274 -6.92 9.11 13.17
C PRO A 274 -8.04 8.87 12.17
N GLY A 275 -8.98 7.98 12.49
CA GLY A 275 -10.20 7.78 11.72
C GLY A 275 -10.04 7.06 10.38
N VAL A 276 -8.82 6.61 10.02
CA VAL A 276 -8.60 5.89 8.76
C VAL A 276 -8.40 4.40 8.97
N ASN A 277 -8.82 3.61 7.97
CA ASN A 277 -8.76 2.16 7.97
C ASN A 277 -7.43 1.61 7.46
N HIS A 278 -7.14 0.34 7.76
CA HIS A 278 -6.07 -0.43 7.13
C HIS A 278 -6.12 -0.28 5.59
N GLY A 279 -4.99 0.03 4.96
CA GLY A 279 -4.92 0.24 3.51
C GLY A 279 -5.34 1.65 3.07
N PHE A 280 -5.35 2.65 3.96
CA PHE A 280 -5.77 4.03 3.65
C PHE A 280 -4.99 4.70 2.52
N HIS A 281 -3.79 4.23 2.21
CA HIS A 281 -2.98 4.75 1.11
C HIS A 281 -3.39 4.22 -0.26
N ASN A 282 -4.18 3.14 -0.31
CA ASN A 282 -4.55 2.49 -1.57
C ASN A 282 -5.75 3.17 -2.22
N ASP A 283 -5.49 4.05 -3.18
CA ASP A 283 -6.47 4.88 -3.92
C ASP A 283 -7.43 4.07 -4.80
N THR A 284 -7.15 2.80 -5.03
CA THR A 284 -8.05 1.91 -5.78
C THR A 284 -9.16 1.31 -4.92
N THR A 285 -9.14 1.50 -3.58
CA THR A 285 -10.13 0.96 -2.65
C THR A 285 -10.92 2.09 -1.96
N SER A 286 -12.10 1.77 -1.44
CA SER A 286 -12.91 2.71 -0.66
C SER A 286 -12.36 3.01 0.75
N ARG A 287 -11.32 2.29 1.17
CA ARG A 287 -10.58 2.59 2.41
C ARG A 287 -9.58 3.73 2.23
N TYR A 288 -9.41 4.19 0.99
CA TYR A 288 -8.56 5.32 0.68
C TYR A 288 -9.03 6.58 1.41
N ASP A 289 -8.13 7.20 2.10
CA ASP A 289 -8.31 8.53 2.67
C ASP A 289 -7.30 9.47 2.03
N GLU A 290 -7.80 10.38 1.22
CA GLU A 290 -6.96 11.24 0.38
C GLU A 290 -6.02 12.12 1.21
N GLU A 291 -6.54 12.72 2.28
CA GLU A 291 -5.74 13.63 3.13
C GLU A 291 -4.63 12.87 3.86
N ALA A 292 -4.97 11.74 4.49
CA ALA A 292 -4.00 10.91 5.17
C ALA A 292 -2.97 10.29 4.21
N ALA A 293 -3.41 9.83 3.02
CA ALA A 293 -2.53 9.22 2.03
C ALA A 293 -1.54 10.23 1.44
N GLN A 294 -2.02 11.43 1.08
CA GLN A 294 -1.16 12.51 0.56
C GLN A 294 -0.14 12.96 1.61
N LEU A 295 -0.59 13.15 2.87
CA LEU A 295 0.29 13.53 3.96
C LEU A 295 1.33 12.44 4.25
N ALA A 296 0.93 11.16 4.28
CA ALA A 296 1.84 10.04 4.49
C ALA A 296 2.88 9.93 3.37
N TRP A 297 2.45 10.10 2.12
CA TRP A 297 3.35 10.06 0.97
C TRP A 297 4.34 11.24 0.97
N ALA A 298 3.88 12.45 1.28
CA ALA A 298 4.76 13.62 1.39
C ALA A 298 5.84 13.41 2.46
N ARG A 299 5.48 12.90 3.65
CA ARG A 299 6.42 12.53 4.71
C ARG A 299 7.40 11.45 4.26
N THR A 300 6.92 10.44 3.54
CA THR A 300 7.77 9.37 2.99
C THR A 300 8.84 9.92 2.04
N VAL A 301 8.46 10.81 1.13
CA VAL A 301 9.39 11.43 0.18
C VAL A 301 10.39 12.33 0.92
N GLU A 302 9.94 13.13 1.89
CA GLU A 302 10.81 13.95 2.72
C GLU A 302 11.83 13.10 3.51
N PHE A 303 11.38 12.01 4.11
CA PHE A 303 12.23 11.08 4.84
C PHE A 303 13.27 10.41 3.93
N PHE A 304 12.87 9.97 2.74
CA PHE A 304 13.81 9.43 1.78
C PHE A 304 14.80 10.48 1.29
N ASN A 305 14.38 11.72 1.04
CA ASN A 305 15.30 12.80 0.68
C ASN A 305 16.36 13.07 1.78
N LEU A 306 15.96 12.97 3.05
CA LEU A 306 16.88 13.14 4.17
C LEU A 306 17.94 12.03 4.23
N HIS A 307 17.54 10.77 4.05
CA HIS A 307 18.42 9.62 4.29
C HIS A 307 19.12 9.08 3.03
N LEU A 308 18.56 9.33 1.85
CA LEU A 308 19.10 8.86 0.57
C LEU A 308 19.71 9.98 -0.28
N GLY A 309 19.42 11.25 0.03
CA GLY A 309 19.93 12.41 -0.70
C GLY A 309 21.43 12.66 -0.57
#